data_4e226fd792bf7fca70e3940ef7c5465b
#
_entry.id   4e226fd792bf7fca70e3940ef7c5465b
#
_cell.length_a   1.000
_cell.length_b   1.000
_cell.length_c   1.000
_cell.angle_alpha   90.00
_cell.angle_beta   90.00
_cell.angle_gamma   90.00
#
_symmetry.space_group_name_H-M   'P 1'
#
loop_
_entity.id
_entity.type
_entity.pdbx_description
1 polymer ?
#
loop_
_entity_poly.entity_id
_entity_poly.type
_entity_poly.pdbx_seq_one_letter_code
_entity_poly.pdbx_strand_id
1 'polypeptide(L)'
;MNAVVIAVLLMIILSLLRVHVVIALIIGALTGGILGGLGFNGTIDVFTEGLGHSANIALSYAVLGAFAVALSKTGLPQLLVDFSIKIVGKKEEIRSKTLPKVLIFLIIFFISGMSQNLVPIHIAFIPILIPPILQVLNEMAVDRRAVASIMTFGLQAPYMLLPFGFGAIFHGIVVDNMEANGMTASLSDMPYAMLLPTIGMFLGLIVAVFITYRKPRLYKQKPLEAKINDEAETITYSVYSLISAATAILATVIVQISSDSMVIAGVAGLIVLVFSGSVRFKESDALLTEGMKMMAFIGFVMIAASGFAEVMRATGDVEQLVQSSAAWMGDSKSLAAIMMILIGLLITMGIGSSFATVPIIAALFVPMCAAMGFSPLATLSLIGTAGAIGDAGAPASDSTLGPTAGLNADGQHNHIWDTCVPTFIHFNIPLIIFGWIAAVTL
;
A
#
# COMPACT_ATOMS: atom_id res chain seq x y z
N MET A 1 -8.80 28.90 -8.90
CA MET A 1 -8.49 27.87 -7.89
C MET A 1 -8.19 26.59 -8.65
N ASN A 2 -7.12 25.90 -8.32
CA ASN A 2 -6.70 24.69 -9.05
C ASN A 2 -7.65 23.52 -8.76
N ALA A 3 -8.18 22.89 -9.80
CA ALA A 3 -9.19 21.84 -9.69
C ALA A 3 -8.65 20.58 -9.01
N VAL A 4 -7.38 20.24 -9.23
CA VAL A 4 -6.73 19.08 -8.58
C VAL A 4 -6.69 19.25 -7.06
N VAL A 5 -6.30 20.43 -6.58
CA VAL A 5 -6.25 20.72 -5.14
C VAL A 5 -7.64 20.58 -4.50
N ILE A 6 -8.67 21.14 -5.14
CA ILE A 6 -10.04 21.07 -4.62
C ILE A 6 -10.54 19.63 -4.63
N ALA A 7 -10.33 18.90 -5.71
CA ALA A 7 -10.76 17.49 -5.84
C ALA A 7 -10.13 16.61 -4.78
N VAL A 8 -8.80 16.71 -4.59
CA VAL A 8 -8.05 15.91 -3.59
C VAL A 8 -8.48 16.27 -2.18
N LEU A 9 -8.57 17.56 -1.86
CA LEU A 9 -9.02 18.00 -0.52
C LEU A 9 -10.46 17.57 -0.24
N LEU A 10 -11.37 17.69 -1.21
CA LEU A 10 -12.74 17.22 -1.06
C LEU A 10 -12.81 15.72 -0.82
N MET A 11 -12.08 14.92 -1.60
CA MET A 11 -11.99 13.47 -1.41
C MET A 11 -11.49 13.11 0.00
N ILE A 12 -10.43 13.79 0.48
CA ILE A 12 -9.87 13.56 1.83
C ILE A 12 -10.90 13.95 2.89
N ILE A 13 -11.51 15.13 2.78
CA ILE A 13 -12.53 15.61 3.75
C ILE A 13 -13.69 14.63 3.82
N LEU A 14 -14.25 14.21 2.69
CA LEU A 14 -15.34 13.23 2.65
C LEU A 14 -14.94 11.91 3.29
N SER A 15 -13.72 11.44 3.02
CA SER A 15 -13.20 10.20 3.63
C SER A 15 -13.06 10.33 5.16
N LEU A 16 -12.57 11.48 5.65
CA LEU A 16 -12.49 11.77 7.09
C LEU A 16 -13.88 11.88 7.75
N LEU A 17 -14.87 12.37 7.03
CA LEU A 17 -16.28 12.42 7.45
C LEU A 17 -16.97 11.05 7.37
N ARG A 18 -16.21 9.96 7.11
CA ARG A 18 -16.69 8.58 7.01
C ARG A 18 -17.60 8.31 5.81
N VAL A 19 -17.55 9.15 4.77
CA VAL A 19 -18.13 8.80 3.48
C VAL A 19 -17.33 7.63 2.89
N HIS A 20 -17.99 6.68 2.25
CA HIS A 20 -17.32 5.54 1.63
C HIS A 20 -16.29 6.02 0.61
N VAL A 21 -15.05 5.49 0.65
CA VAL A 21 -13.91 5.98 -0.15
C VAL A 21 -14.23 6.01 -1.64
N VAL A 22 -14.91 4.99 -2.19
CA VAL A 22 -15.33 4.97 -3.61
C VAL A 22 -16.22 6.16 -3.94
N ILE A 23 -17.16 6.50 -3.06
CA ILE A 23 -18.06 7.66 -3.25
C ILE A 23 -17.27 8.97 -3.14
N ALA A 24 -16.35 9.07 -2.18
CA ALA A 24 -15.48 10.24 -2.03
C ALA A 24 -14.62 10.48 -3.27
N LEU A 25 -14.06 9.42 -3.87
CA LEU A 25 -13.31 9.47 -5.13
C LEU A 25 -14.18 9.94 -6.31
N ILE A 26 -15.39 9.39 -6.45
CA ILE A 26 -16.33 9.77 -7.53
C ILE A 26 -16.71 11.25 -7.40
N ILE A 27 -17.10 11.70 -6.19
CA ILE A 27 -17.48 13.09 -5.95
C ILE A 27 -16.29 14.02 -6.18
N GLY A 28 -15.10 13.64 -5.72
CA GLY A 28 -13.86 14.37 -5.96
C GLY A 28 -13.55 14.50 -7.45
N ALA A 29 -13.65 13.40 -8.21
CA ALA A 29 -13.45 13.38 -9.66
C ALA A 29 -14.45 14.28 -10.40
N LEU A 30 -15.73 14.16 -10.09
CA LEU A 30 -16.79 15.02 -10.69
C LEU A 30 -16.53 16.50 -10.41
N THR A 31 -16.23 16.82 -9.15
CA THR A 31 -15.93 18.22 -8.77
C THR A 31 -14.69 18.72 -9.49
N GLY A 32 -13.60 17.96 -9.49
CA GLY A 32 -12.35 18.34 -10.14
C GLY A 32 -12.50 18.50 -11.65
N GLY A 33 -13.15 17.55 -12.33
CA GLY A 33 -13.34 17.60 -13.77
C GLY A 33 -14.22 18.77 -14.23
N ILE A 34 -15.31 19.05 -13.49
CA ILE A 34 -16.18 20.21 -13.79
C ILE A 34 -15.41 21.53 -13.59
N LEU A 35 -14.68 21.68 -12.48
CA LEU A 35 -13.89 22.87 -12.19
C LEU A 35 -12.70 23.03 -13.13
N GLY A 36 -12.10 21.92 -13.56
CA GLY A 36 -11.01 21.88 -14.54
C GLY A 36 -11.46 22.07 -15.99
N GLY A 37 -12.74 22.36 -16.23
CA GLY A 37 -13.25 22.75 -17.56
C GLY A 37 -13.67 21.58 -18.46
N LEU A 38 -13.67 20.32 -18.00
CA LEU A 38 -14.14 19.17 -18.78
C LEU A 38 -15.68 19.17 -18.96
N GLY A 39 -16.40 19.90 -18.13
CA GLY A 39 -17.84 19.85 -18.06
C GLY A 39 -18.35 18.53 -17.47
N PHE A 40 -19.67 18.40 -17.27
CA PHE A 40 -20.24 17.23 -16.62
C PHE A 40 -20.07 15.94 -17.46
N ASN A 41 -20.46 15.96 -18.74
CA ASN A 41 -20.38 14.80 -19.61
C ASN A 41 -18.92 14.39 -19.88
N GLY A 42 -18.04 15.35 -20.21
CA GLY A 42 -16.62 15.04 -20.44
C GLY A 42 -15.94 14.46 -19.21
N THR A 43 -16.32 14.91 -18.00
CA THR A 43 -15.82 14.30 -16.75
C THR A 43 -16.24 12.85 -16.60
N ILE A 44 -17.49 12.53 -16.91
CA ILE A 44 -18.01 11.14 -16.86
C ILE A 44 -17.28 10.27 -17.88
N ASP A 45 -17.08 10.76 -19.11
CA ASP A 45 -16.42 10.01 -20.16
C ASP A 45 -14.98 9.68 -19.76
N VAL A 46 -14.20 10.68 -19.33
CA VAL A 46 -12.81 10.51 -18.88
C VAL A 46 -12.72 9.60 -17.64
N PHE A 47 -13.63 9.79 -16.66
CA PHE A 47 -13.68 8.93 -15.48
C PHE A 47 -13.92 7.48 -15.87
N THR A 48 -14.88 7.24 -16.78
CA THR A 48 -15.23 5.90 -17.24
C THR A 48 -14.08 5.22 -18.00
N GLU A 49 -13.37 5.97 -18.86
CA GLU A 49 -12.17 5.49 -19.53
C GLU A 49 -11.09 5.08 -18.50
N GLY A 50 -10.86 5.92 -17.52
CA GLY A 50 -9.90 5.66 -16.44
C GLY A 50 -10.19 4.39 -15.61
N LEU A 51 -11.45 3.98 -15.46
CA LEU A 51 -11.80 2.75 -14.73
C LEU A 51 -11.10 1.52 -15.31
N GLY A 52 -10.91 1.48 -16.63
CA GLY A 52 -10.29 0.35 -17.33
C GLY A 52 -8.82 0.12 -16.95
N HIS A 53 -8.08 1.16 -16.59
CA HIS A 53 -6.65 1.06 -16.29
C HIS A 53 -6.34 0.19 -15.07
N SER A 54 -7.25 0.10 -14.10
CA SER A 54 -7.10 -0.75 -12.90
C SER A 54 -7.90 -2.06 -12.96
N ALA A 55 -8.54 -2.39 -14.10
CA ALA A 55 -9.33 -3.61 -14.23
C ALA A 55 -8.49 -4.88 -13.99
N ASN A 56 -7.25 -4.92 -14.53
CA ASN A 56 -6.32 -6.03 -14.31
C ASN A 56 -5.94 -6.16 -12.83
N ILE A 57 -5.74 -5.06 -12.14
CA ILE A 57 -5.44 -5.04 -10.69
C ILE A 57 -6.63 -5.59 -9.91
N ALA A 58 -7.85 -5.14 -10.20
CA ALA A 58 -9.05 -5.61 -9.53
C ALA A 58 -9.29 -7.11 -9.75
N LEU A 59 -9.07 -7.61 -10.97
CA LEU A 59 -9.14 -9.03 -11.27
C LEU A 59 -8.05 -9.83 -10.54
N SER A 60 -6.84 -9.27 -10.44
CA SER A 60 -5.75 -9.85 -9.66
C SER A 60 -6.14 -10.01 -8.19
N TYR A 61 -6.74 -8.98 -7.58
CA TYR A 61 -7.25 -9.06 -6.21
C TYR A 61 -8.30 -10.17 -6.04
N ALA A 62 -9.23 -10.29 -6.99
CA ALA A 62 -10.27 -11.31 -6.93
C ALA A 62 -9.68 -12.74 -6.96
N VAL A 63 -8.76 -13.01 -7.89
CA VAL A 63 -8.11 -14.33 -8.04
C VAL A 63 -7.18 -14.63 -6.87
N LEU A 64 -6.38 -13.67 -6.43
CA LEU A 64 -5.50 -13.83 -5.28
C LEU A 64 -6.29 -13.98 -3.98
N GLY A 65 -7.44 -13.31 -3.87
CA GLY A 65 -8.38 -13.54 -2.77
C GLY A 65 -8.91 -14.97 -2.73
N ALA A 66 -9.26 -15.54 -3.89
CA ALA A 66 -9.65 -16.94 -3.99
C ALA A 66 -8.49 -17.89 -3.62
N PHE A 67 -7.27 -17.58 -4.05
CA PHE A 67 -6.07 -18.32 -3.66
C PHE A 67 -5.84 -18.25 -2.14
N ALA A 68 -6.06 -17.09 -1.54
CA ALA A 68 -6.00 -16.89 -0.09
C ALA A 68 -6.97 -17.80 0.66
N VAL A 69 -8.24 -17.81 0.23
CA VAL A 69 -9.28 -18.66 0.82
C VAL A 69 -8.96 -20.15 0.60
N ALA A 70 -8.44 -20.52 -0.57
CA ALA A 70 -7.99 -21.89 -0.83
C ALA A 70 -6.82 -22.32 0.08
N LEU A 71 -5.82 -21.45 0.27
CA LEU A 71 -4.70 -21.69 1.18
C LEU A 71 -5.17 -21.83 2.64
N SER A 72 -6.20 -21.12 3.06
CA SER A 72 -6.72 -21.25 4.43
C SER A 72 -7.24 -22.67 4.74
N LYS A 73 -7.71 -23.41 3.73
CA LYS A 73 -8.15 -24.79 3.87
C LYS A 73 -7.02 -25.81 4.01
N THR A 74 -5.79 -25.43 3.70
CA THR A 74 -4.62 -26.33 3.86
C THR A 74 -4.17 -26.47 5.32
N GLY A 75 -4.71 -25.66 6.24
CA GLY A 75 -4.26 -25.58 7.62
C GLY A 75 -2.98 -24.75 7.82
N LEU A 76 -2.49 -24.08 6.77
CA LEU A 76 -1.36 -23.14 6.88
C LEU A 76 -1.62 -22.03 7.93
N PRO A 77 -2.81 -21.42 8.02
CA PRO A 77 -3.12 -20.45 9.08
C PRO A 77 -2.98 -21.05 10.48
N GLN A 78 -3.45 -22.28 10.70
CA GLN A 78 -3.36 -22.97 11.99
C GLN A 78 -1.90 -23.23 12.37
N LEU A 79 -1.07 -23.65 11.41
CA LEU A 79 0.37 -23.79 11.65
C LEU A 79 0.99 -22.47 12.11
N LEU A 80 0.64 -21.35 11.47
CA LEU A 80 1.14 -20.03 11.84
C LEU A 80 0.68 -19.59 13.22
N VAL A 81 -0.58 -19.88 13.58
CA VAL A 81 -1.11 -19.65 14.95
C VAL A 81 -0.35 -20.50 15.95
N ASP A 82 -0.20 -21.79 15.72
CA ASP A 82 0.52 -22.71 16.62
C ASP A 82 1.99 -22.31 16.79
N PHE A 83 2.64 -21.90 15.69
CA PHE A 83 4.00 -21.37 15.72
C PHE A 83 4.08 -20.07 16.53
N SER A 84 3.14 -19.15 16.31
CA SER A 84 3.04 -17.91 17.06
C SER A 84 2.81 -18.15 18.54
N ILE A 85 1.92 -19.09 18.91
CA ILE A 85 1.65 -19.47 20.30
C ILE A 85 2.88 -20.12 20.94
N LYS A 86 3.63 -20.96 20.20
CA LYS A 86 4.89 -21.55 20.70
C LYS A 86 5.95 -20.49 20.99
N ILE A 87 6.05 -19.46 20.14
CA ILE A 87 6.99 -18.34 20.34
C ILE A 87 6.55 -17.47 21.53
N VAL A 88 5.26 -17.23 21.64
CA VAL A 88 4.68 -16.28 22.60
C VAL A 88 4.48 -16.89 24.00
N GLY A 89 4.33 -18.23 24.11
CA GLY A 89 4.11 -18.95 25.39
C GLY A 89 2.64 -19.08 25.78
N LYS A 90 2.36 -19.70 26.94
CA LYS A 90 0.99 -19.97 27.42
C LYS A 90 0.20 -18.69 27.74
N LYS A 91 -1.12 -18.70 27.47
CA LYS A 91 -2.08 -17.57 27.53
C LYS A 91 -1.95 -16.64 28.76
N GLU A 92 -1.65 -17.14 29.94
CA GLU A 92 -1.60 -16.34 31.19
C GLU A 92 -0.32 -15.50 31.30
N GLU A 93 0.78 -15.90 30.66
CA GLU A 93 2.05 -15.17 30.69
C GLU A 93 2.20 -14.10 29.61
N ILE A 94 1.36 -14.15 28.57
CA ILE A 94 1.49 -13.35 27.34
C ILE A 94 1.21 -11.86 27.59
N ARG A 95 0.25 -11.54 28.46
CA ARG A 95 -0.20 -10.15 28.68
C ARG A 95 0.87 -9.23 29.28
N SER A 96 1.86 -9.78 29.96
CA SER A 96 2.85 -9.00 30.72
C SER A 96 4.24 -8.93 30.06
N LYS A 97 4.52 -9.73 29.01
CA LYS A 97 5.88 -9.85 28.44
C LYS A 97 6.08 -9.00 27.18
N THR A 98 7.06 -8.12 27.21
CA THR A 98 7.44 -7.24 26.10
C THR A 98 8.06 -8.04 24.93
N LEU A 99 8.81 -9.10 25.20
CA LEU A 99 9.55 -9.88 24.22
C LEU A 99 8.65 -10.55 23.16
N PRO A 100 7.55 -11.25 23.50
CA PRO A 100 6.62 -11.82 22.51
C PRO A 100 6.03 -10.75 21.58
N LYS A 101 5.72 -9.57 22.11
CA LYS A 101 5.18 -8.45 21.35
C LYS A 101 6.17 -7.96 20.30
N VAL A 102 7.42 -7.80 20.68
CA VAL A 102 8.49 -7.38 19.77
C VAL A 102 8.73 -8.44 18.69
N LEU A 103 8.73 -9.73 19.05
CA LEU A 103 8.91 -10.82 18.08
C LEU A 103 7.79 -10.85 17.03
N ILE A 104 6.52 -10.72 17.45
CA ILE A 104 5.39 -10.63 16.50
C ILE A 104 5.53 -9.39 15.60
N PHE A 105 5.90 -8.25 16.14
CA PHE A 105 6.10 -7.04 15.35
C PHE A 105 7.22 -7.20 14.32
N LEU A 106 8.32 -7.85 14.68
CA LEU A 106 9.40 -8.18 13.76
C LEU A 106 8.93 -9.15 12.66
N ILE A 107 8.19 -10.20 13.03
CA ILE A 107 7.62 -11.14 12.06
C ILE A 107 6.71 -10.40 11.06
N ILE A 108 5.79 -9.56 11.54
CA ILE A 108 4.88 -8.78 10.69
C ILE A 108 5.68 -7.82 9.80
N PHE A 109 6.70 -7.17 10.33
CA PHE A 109 7.58 -6.29 9.58
C PHE A 109 8.28 -7.03 8.43
N PHE A 110 8.92 -8.17 8.72
CA PHE A 110 9.60 -8.98 7.70
C PHE A 110 8.63 -9.52 6.66
N ILE A 111 7.46 -10.04 7.08
CA ILE A 111 6.42 -10.51 6.16
C ILE A 111 5.99 -9.38 5.23
N SER A 112 5.70 -8.20 5.76
CA SER A 112 5.28 -7.06 4.95
C SER A 112 6.36 -6.59 3.99
N GLY A 113 7.61 -6.49 4.46
CA GLY A 113 8.76 -6.10 3.62
C GLY A 113 9.05 -7.09 2.51
N MET A 114 9.01 -8.39 2.82
CA MET A 114 9.22 -9.45 1.82
C MET A 114 8.06 -9.56 0.84
N SER A 115 6.83 -9.35 1.29
CA SER A 115 5.65 -9.50 0.45
C SER A 115 5.59 -8.54 -0.72
N GLN A 116 6.16 -7.37 -0.61
CA GLN A 116 6.22 -6.40 -1.71
C GLN A 116 7.54 -6.45 -2.49
N ASN A 117 8.66 -6.64 -1.81
CA ASN A 117 9.96 -6.47 -2.45
C ASN A 117 10.54 -7.77 -3.01
N LEU A 118 10.28 -8.93 -2.42
CA LEU A 118 10.80 -10.19 -2.91
C LEU A 118 9.83 -10.87 -3.88
N VAL A 119 8.55 -10.76 -3.56
CA VAL A 119 7.47 -11.38 -4.34
C VAL A 119 6.35 -10.35 -4.44
N PRO A 120 6.07 -9.73 -5.58
CA PRO A 120 5.01 -8.74 -5.72
C PRO A 120 3.60 -9.34 -5.57
N ILE A 121 3.39 -10.09 -4.48
CA ILE A 121 2.12 -10.74 -4.10
C ILE A 121 1.63 -10.17 -2.74
N HIS A 122 2.12 -8.99 -2.34
CA HIS A 122 1.75 -8.34 -1.07
C HIS A 122 0.23 -8.25 -0.87
N ILE A 123 -0.49 -8.07 -1.95
CA ILE A 123 -1.94 -8.02 -2.03
C ILE A 123 -2.61 -9.30 -1.51
N ALA A 124 -1.99 -10.47 -1.73
CA ALA A 124 -2.54 -11.75 -1.28
C ALA A 124 -2.02 -12.18 0.09
N PHE A 125 -0.76 -11.90 0.39
CA PHE A 125 -0.13 -12.39 1.62
C PHE A 125 -0.72 -11.77 2.88
N ILE A 126 -0.96 -10.47 2.87
CA ILE A 126 -1.47 -9.76 4.05
C ILE A 126 -2.86 -10.27 4.46
N PRO A 127 -3.85 -10.37 3.55
CA PRO A 127 -5.16 -10.93 3.88
C PRO A 127 -5.13 -12.41 4.29
N ILE A 128 -4.10 -13.17 3.90
CA ILE A 128 -3.93 -14.57 4.31
C ILE A 128 -3.31 -14.68 5.70
N LEU A 129 -2.23 -13.93 5.94
CA LEU A 129 -1.39 -14.13 7.12
C LEU A 129 -1.84 -13.34 8.34
N ILE A 130 -2.45 -12.19 8.15
CA ILE A 130 -2.84 -11.33 9.27
C ILE A 130 -4.09 -11.81 10.01
N PRO A 131 -5.19 -12.28 9.38
CA PRO A 131 -6.36 -12.75 10.10
C PRO A 131 -6.08 -13.82 11.15
N PRO A 132 -5.28 -14.87 10.89
CA PRO A 132 -4.91 -15.83 11.92
C PRO A 132 -4.14 -15.20 13.09
N ILE A 133 -3.26 -14.23 12.80
CA ILE A 133 -2.46 -13.53 13.82
C ILE A 133 -3.33 -12.54 14.62
N LEU A 134 -4.46 -12.06 14.05
CA LEU A 134 -5.37 -11.13 14.73
C LEU A 134 -5.85 -11.64 16.08
N GLN A 135 -6.13 -12.94 16.20
CA GLN A 135 -6.55 -13.51 17.46
C GLN A 135 -5.47 -13.35 18.55
N VAL A 136 -4.21 -13.62 18.18
CA VAL A 136 -3.05 -13.45 19.09
C VAL A 136 -2.86 -11.97 19.44
N LEU A 137 -2.97 -11.06 18.45
CA LEU A 137 -2.87 -9.62 18.68
C LEU A 137 -3.98 -9.11 19.62
N ASN A 138 -5.20 -9.64 19.49
CA ASN A 138 -6.32 -9.30 20.36
C ASN A 138 -6.12 -9.82 21.81
N GLU A 139 -5.61 -11.05 21.97
CA GLU A 139 -5.28 -11.60 23.28
C GLU A 139 -4.18 -10.80 23.99
N MET A 140 -3.23 -10.28 23.21
CA MET A 140 -2.15 -9.39 23.69
C MET A 140 -2.63 -7.94 23.88
N ALA A 141 -3.88 -7.63 23.58
CA ALA A 141 -4.44 -6.28 23.58
C ALA A 141 -3.57 -5.26 22.78
N VAL A 142 -3.01 -5.68 21.66
CA VAL A 142 -2.19 -4.82 20.80
C VAL A 142 -3.08 -3.83 20.05
N ASP A 143 -2.71 -2.56 20.05
CA ASP A 143 -3.40 -1.57 19.20
C ASP A 143 -3.09 -1.86 17.73
N ARG A 144 -4.11 -2.17 16.94
CA ARG A 144 -3.97 -2.51 15.52
C ARG A 144 -3.41 -1.35 14.69
N ARG A 145 -3.48 -0.11 15.17
CA ARG A 145 -2.86 1.05 14.50
C ARG A 145 -1.33 0.95 14.50
N ALA A 146 -0.74 0.41 15.57
CA ALA A 146 0.69 0.09 15.59
C ALA A 146 1.03 -0.97 14.55
N VAL A 147 0.21 -2.02 14.43
CA VAL A 147 0.40 -3.09 13.45
C VAL A 147 0.24 -2.55 12.01
N ALA A 148 -0.78 -1.73 11.77
CA ALA A 148 -0.96 -1.04 10.48
C ALA A 148 0.28 -0.22 10.10
N SER A 149 0.84 0.54 11.07
CA SER A 149 2.06 1.31 10.83
C SER A 149 3.26 0.41 10.51
N ILE A 150 3.45 -0.71 11.21
CA ILE A 150 4.52 -1.67 10.91
C ILE A 150 4.36 -2.23 9.50
N MET A 151 3.15 -2.62 9.12
CA MET A 151 2.87 -3.18 7.80
C MET A 151 3.10 -2.15 6.70
N THR A 152 2.56 -0.94 6.83
CA THR A 152 2.76 0.13 5.85
C THR A 152 4.24 0.49 5.71
N PHE A 153 4.98 0.55 6.83
CA PHE A 153 6.43 0.76 6.78
C PHE A 153 7.13 -0.37 6.02
N GLY A 154 6.79 -1.63 6.30
CA GLY A 154 7.33 -2.79 5.61
C GLY A 154 7.00 -2.82 4.11
N LEU A 155 5.85 -2.31 3.71
CA LEU A 155 5.48 -2.19 2.31
C LEU A 155 6.22 -1.06 1.60
N GLN A 156 6.40 0.09 2.24
CA GLN A 156 6.88 1.30 1.57
C GLN A 156 8.40 1.53 1.71
N ALA A 157 8.96 1.47 2.93
CA ALA A 157 10.35 1.82 3.17
C ALA A 157 11.36 0.96 2.38
N PRO A 158 11.16 -0.38 2.22
CA PRO A 158 12.07 -1.19 1.44
C PRO A 158 12.14 -0.78 -0.03
N TYR A 159 11.02 -0.49 -0.71
CA TYR A 159 11.11 -0.11 -2.11
C TYR A 159 11.73 1.28 -2.32
N MET A 160 11.64 2.16 -1.33
CA MET A 160 12.31 3.45 -1.39
C MET A 160 13.84 3.32 -1.30
N LEU A 161 14.32 2.36 -0.48
CA LEU A 161 15.75 2.27 -0.13
C LEU A 161 16.49 1.17 -0.88
N LEU A 162 15.87 0.00 -1.09
CA LEU A 162 16.58 -1.20 -1.55
C LEU A 162 16.54 -1.33 -3.07
N PRO A 163 17.69 -1.56 -3.74
CA PRO A 163 17.78 -1.60 -5.21
C PRO A 163 17.45 -2.98 -5.78
N PHE A 164 16.49 -3.71 -5.22
CA PHE A 164 16.07 -5.02 -5.71
C PHE A 164 14.55 -5.22 -5.58
N GLY A 165 14.00 -6.17 -6.34
CA GLY A 165 12.57 -6.45 -6.38
C GLY A 165 11.77 -5.21 -6.81
N PHE A 166 10.73 -4.88 -6.08
CA PHE A 166 9.89 -3.72 -6.34
C PHE A 166 10.67 -2.39 -6.23
N GLY A 167 11.69 -2.34 -5.37
CA GLY A 167 12.57 -1.20 -5.26
C GLY A 167 13.40 -0.95 -6.52
N ALA A 168 13.88 -2.00 -7.20
CA ALA A 168 14.57 -1.84 -8.48
C ALA A 168 13.68 -1.19 -9.54
N ILE A 169 12.39 -1.53 -9.57
CA ILE A 169 11.41 -0.93 -10.48
C ILE A 169 11.21 0.55 -10.12
N PHE A 170 11.00 0.87 -8.83
CA PHE A 170 10.84 2.26 -8.38
C PHE A 170 12.05 3.12 -8.72
N HIS A 171 13.26 2.61 -8.40
CA HIS A 171 14.52 3.31 -8.69
C HIS A 171 14.70 3.52 -10.20
N GLY A 172 14.38 2.48 -11.01
CA GLY A 172 14.42 2.58 -12.47
C GLY A 172 13.50 3.69 -12.99
N ILE A 173 12.24 3.70 -12.55
CA ILE A 173 11.27 4.73 -12.95
C ILE A 173 11.77 6.14 -12.59
N VAL A 174 12.34 6.34 -11.40
CA VAL A 174 12.87 7.65 -11.00
C VAL A 174 14.04 8.07 -11.91
N VAL A 175 15.03 7.19 -12.08
CA VAL A 175 16.23 7.48 -12.88
C VAL A 175 15.88 7.70 -14.35
N ASP A 176 15.11 6.80 -14.96
CA ASP A 176 14.70 6.88 -16.37
C ASP A 176 13.94 8.19 -16.66
N ASN A 177 13.07 8.61 -15.75
CA ASN A 177 12.32 9.86 -15.91
C ASN A 177 13.20 11.10 -15.64
N MET A 178 14.22 11.01 -14.78
CA MET A 178 15.21 12.09 -14.65
C MET A 178 16.01 12.26 -15.94
N GLU A 179 16.49 11.16 -16.52
CA GLU A 179 17.24 11.20 -17.78
C GLU A 179 16.38 11.71 -18.95
N ALA A 180 15.13 11.24 -19.04
CA ALA A 180 14.18 11.69 -20.05
C ALA A 180 13.90 13.21 -19.99
N ASN A 181 14.06 13.81 -18.80
CA ASN A 181 13.86 15.24 -18.57
C ASN A 181 15.17 16.04 -18.46
N GLY A 182 16.29 15.46 -18.93
CA GLY A 182 17.54 16.18 -19.17
C GLY A 182 18.52 16.22 -17.98
N MET A 183 18.33 15.40 -16.96
CA MET A 183 19.29 15.29 -15.83
C MET A 183 19.77 13.84 -15.67
N THR A 184 21.07 13.60 -15.93
CA THR A 184 21.67 12.27 -15.75
C THR A 184 21.77 11.89 -14.29
N ALA A 185 21.38 10.66 -13.98
CA ALA A 185 21.44 10.08 -12.65
C ALA A 185 21.80 8.59 -12.72
N SER A 186 22.35 8.02 -11.65
CA SER A 186 22.70 6.61 -11.59
C SER A 186 21.76 5.84 -10.66
N LEU A 187 21.40 4.62 -11.05
CA LEU A 187 20.65 3.70 -10.17
C LEU A 187 21.39 3.44 -8.85
N SER A 188 22.73 3.45 -8.86
CA SER A 188 23.56 3.28 -7.66
C SER A 188 23.42 4.42 -6.65
N ASP A 189 22.97 5.59 -7.09
CA ASP A 189 22.84 6.78 -6.24
C ASP A 189 21.48 6.80 -5.50
N MET A 190 20.49 6.04 -5.99
CA MET A 190 19.16 6.01 -5.39
C MET A 190 19.13 5.60 -3.91
N PRO A 191 19.85 4.55 -3.46
CA PRO A 191 19.89 4.22 -2.03
C PRO A 191 20.45 5.34 -1.16
N TYR A 192 21.43 6.09 -1.65
CA TYR A 192 21.99 7.24 -0.94
C TYR A 192 21.01 8.41 -0.90
N ALA A 193 20.37 8.70 -2.02
CA ALA A 193 19.37 9.76 -2.13
C ALA A 193 18.17 9.51 -1.21
N MET A 194 17.73 8.25 -1.10
CA MET A 194 16.57 7.85 -0.32
C MET A 194 16.86 7.47 1.14
N LEU A 195 18.15 7.49 1.55
CA LEU A 195 18.55 7.08 2.90
C LEU A 195 17.94 7.99 3.99
N LEU A 196 18.09 9.31 3.86
CA LEU A 196 17.54 10.26 4.84
C LEU A 196 16.01 10.22 4.90
N PRO A 197 15.25 10.26 3.80
CA PRO A 197 13.80 10.08 3.81
C PRO A 197 13.37 8.78 4.51
N THR A 198 14.05 7.66 4.23
CA THR A 198 13.75 6.37 4.85
C THR A 198 14.06 6.34 6.35
N ILE A 199 15.16 6.99 6.79
CA ILE A 199 15.45 7.17 8.22
C ILE A 199 14.31 7.97 8.89
N GLY A 200 13.84 9.04 8.25
CA GLY A 200 12.69 9.81 8.75
C GLY A 200 11.46 8.94 8.96
N MET A 201 11.14 8.11 7.97
CA MET A 201 10.03 7.17 8.05
C MET A 201 10.24 6.12 9.17
N PHE A 202 11.47 5.61 9.34
CA PHE A 202 11.81 4.69 10.42
C PHE A 202 11.64 5.32 11.81
N LEU A 203 12.05 6.57 12.00
CA LEU A 203 11.81 7.32 13.23
C LEU A 203 10.30 7.49 13.49
N GLY A 204 9.53 7.77 12.45
CA GLY A 204 8.07 7.78 12.52
C GLY A 204 7.47 6.45 12.97
N LEU A 205 8.00 5.33 12.50
CA LEU A 205 7.61 3.99 12.96
C LEU A 205 7.89 3.80 14.46
N ILE A 206 9.08 4.21 14.92
CA ILE A 206 9.44 4.13 16.35
C ILE A 206 8.43 4.95 17.18
N VAL A 207 8.11 6.16 16.75
CA VAL A 207 7.12 7.01 17.43
C VAL A 207 5.74 6.35 17.43
N ALA A 208 5.28 5.82 16.29
CA ALA A 208 3.99 5.14 16.19
C ALA A 208 3.88 3.97 17.18
N VAL A 209 4.86 3.07 17.16
CA VAL A 209 4.80 1.80 17.90
C VAL A 209 5.08 1.97 19.39
N PHE A 210 6.11 2.75 19.75
CA PHE A 210 6.60 2.82 21.12
C PHE A 210 6.07 4.01 21.92
N ILE A 211 5.52 5.04 21.24
CA ILE A 211 5.01 6.25 21.92
C ILE A 211 3.50 6.36 21.72
N THR A 212 3.02 6.47 20.48
CA THR A 212 1.63 6.83 20.19
C THR A 212 0.67 5.68 20.47
N TYR A 213 0.94 4.47 19.94
CA TYR A 213 0.05 3.32 20.00
C TYR A 213 0.53 2.24 20.97
N ARG A 214 1.35 2.62 21.98
CA ARG A 214 1.87 1.68 22.98
C ARG A 214 0.82 1.17 23.97
N LYS A 215 -0.27 1.94 24.15
CA LYS A 215 -1.32 1.60 25.14
C LYS A 215 -2.14 0.40 24.65
N PRO A 216 -2.51 -0.52 25.56
CA PRO A 216 -3.37 -1.64 25.20
C PRO A 216 -4.72 -1.15 24.68
N ARG A 217 -5.22 -1.77 23.59
CA ARG A 217 -6.58 -1.57 23.07
C ARG A 217 -7.29 -2.92 23.01
N LEU A 218 -8.46 -2.98 23.63
CA LEU A 218 -9.26 -4.20 23.67
C LEU A 218 -10.17 -4.28 22.44
N TYR A 219 -10.24 -5.46 21.86
CA TYR A 219 -11.13 -5.80 20.76
C TYR A 219 -12.07 -6.92 21.20
N LYS A 220 -13.30 -6.91 20.68
CA LYS A 220 -14.25 -7.99 20.94
C LYS A 220 -13.74 -9.27 20.26
N GLN A 221 -13.78 -10.38 20.99
CA GLN A 221 -13.54 -11.67 20.34
C GLN A 221 -14.76 -11.98 19.48
N LYS A 222 -14.63 -11.74 18.19
CA LYS A 222 -15.59 -12.18 17.17
C LYS A 222 -14.98 -13.40 16.47
N PRO A 223 -15.79 -14.42 16.15
CA PRO A 223 -15.36 -15.40 15.17
C PRO A 223 -14.95 -14.62 13.91
N LEU A 224 -13.81 -14.94 13.31
CA LEU A 224 -13.49 -14.47 11.98
C LEU A 224 -14.68 -14.80 11.10
N GLU A 225 -15.28 -13.79 10.43
CA GLU A 225 -16.37 -13.99 9.46
C GLU A 225 -15.86 -14.61 8.14
N ALA A 226 -14.92 -15.52 8.18
CA ALA A 226 -14.97 -16.66 7.31
C ALA A 226 -16.10 -17.53 7.89
N LYS A 227 -17.32 -17.35 7.43
CA LYS A 227 -18.38 -18.35 7.55
C LYS A 227 -17.95 -19.57 6.76
N ILE A 228 -16.96 -20.27 7.25
CA ILE A 228 -16.78 -21.69 7.00
C ILE A 228 -17.85 -22.33 7.88
N ASN A 229 -18.88 -22.83 7.24
CA ASN A 229 -20.01 -23.58 7.76
C ASN A 229 -19.90 -24.03 9.22
N ASP A 230 -21.01 -23.96 9.98
CA ASP A 230 -21.24 -24.24 11.40
C ASP A 230 -20.77 -25.60 11.95
N GLU A 231 -19.82 -26.25 11.32
CA GLU A 231 -19.09 -27.39 11.84
C GLU A 231 -17.64 -26.93 12.06
N ALA A 232 -17.32 -26.58 13.29
CA ALA A 232 -15.96 -26.41 13.75
C ALA A 232 -15.22 -27.77 13.68
N GLU A 233 -14.99 -28.29 12.47
CA GLU A 233 -13.96 -29.27 12.27
C GLU A 233 -12.64 -28.61 12.66
N THR A 234 -12.04 -29.07 13.70
CA THR A 234 -10.64 -28.77 14.03
C THR A 234 -9.82 -29.15 12.79
N ILE A 235 -9.48 -28.14 11.97
CA ILE A 235 -8.68 -28.35 10.76
C ILE A 235 -7.32 -28.80 11.26
N THR A 236 -7.11 -30.12 11.29
CA THR A 236 -5.81 -30.74 11.55
C THR A 236 -5.02 -30.68 10.26
N TYR A 237 -4.01 -29.83 10.23
CA TYR A 237 -3.10 -29.80 9.08
C TYR A 237 -2.28 -31.10 8.99
N SER A 238 -2.19 -31.65 7.80
CA SER A 238 -1.30 -32.75 7.49
C SER A 238 0.01 -32.22 6.88
N VAL A 239 1.10 -32.96 7.01
CA VAL A 239 2.37 -32.61 6.34
C VAL A 239 2.15 -32.46 4.84
N TYR A 240 1.30 -33.32 4.25
CA TYR A 240 0.95 -33.29 2.84
C TYR A 240 0.25 -31.97 2.45
N SER A 241 -0.73 -31.51 3.22
CA SER A 241 -1.43 -30.27 2.90
C SER A 241 -0.52 -29.03 3.04
N LEU A 242 0.43 -29.06 3.98
CA LEU A 242 1.43 -27.99 4.11
C LEU A 242 2.43 -27.99 2.94
N ILE A 243 2.87 -29.17 2.47
CA ILE A 243 3.72 -29.28 1.28
C ILE A 243 2.95 -28.75 0.06
N SER A 244 1.67 -29.10 -0.09
CA SER A 244 0.87 -28.60 -1.21
C SER A 244 0.69 -27.08 -1.14
N ALA A 245 0.49 -26.51 0.03
CA ALA A 245 0.44 -25.06 0.23
C ALA A 245 1.77 -24.39 -0.17
N ALA A 246 2.89 -24.91 0.30
CA ALA A 246 4.23 -24.43 -0.06
C ALA A 246 4.49 -24.53 -1.56
N THR A 247 4.12 -25.64 -2.20
CA THR A 247 4.25 -25.83 -3.64
C THR A 247 3.36 -24.88 -4.42
N ALA A 248 2.13 -24.63 -3.97
CA ALA A 248 1.22 -23.67 -4.59
C ALA A 248 1.76 -22.24 -4.51
N ILE A 249 2.28 -21.83 -3.36
CA ILE A 249 2.93 -20.54 -3.19
C ILE A 249 4.13 -20.41 -4.12
N LEU A 250 5.00 -21.44 -4.16
CA LEU A 250 6.18 -21.43 -5.03
C LEU A 250 5.79 -21.35 -6.51
N ALA A 251 4.77 -22.11 -6.95
CA ALA A 251 4.24 -22.04 -8.31
C ALA A 251 3.70 -20.64 -8.64
N THR A 252 2.94 -20.02 -7.72
CA THR A 252 2.44 -18.65 -7.88
C THR A 252 3.60 -17.67 -8.08
N VAL A 253 4.65 -17.77 -7.27
CA VAL A 253 5.84 -16.92 -7.38
C VAL A 253 6.56 -17.11 -8.72
N ILE A 254 6.83 -18.36 -9.11
CA ILE A 254 7.53 -18.67 -10.36
C ILE A 254 6.75 -18.15 -11.56
N VAL A 255 5.43 -18.38 -11.58
CA VAL A 255 4.56 -17.92 -12.66
C VAL A 255 4.49 -16.40 -12.67
N GLN A 256 4.42 -15.72 -11.51
CA GLN A 256 4.46 -14.26 -11.42
C GLN A 256 5.73 -13.69 -12.03
N ILE A 257 6.89 -14.24 -11.68
CA ILE A 257 8.18 -13.75 -12.19
C ILE A 257 8.31 -14.01 -13.71
N SER A 258 7.76 -15.12 -14.21
CA SER A 258 7.89 -15.49 -15.61
C SER A 258 6.87 -14.83 -16.54
N SER A 259 5.67 -14.52 -16.05
CA SER A 259 4.56 -13.99 -16.87
C SER A 259 4.25 -12.52 -16.61
N ASP A 260 4.79 -11.93 -15.55
CA ASP A 260 4.43 -10.59 -15.04
C ASP A 260 2.91 -10.39 -14.85
N SER A 261 2.19 -11.49 -14.61
CA SER A 261 0.73 -11.48 -14.46
C SER A 261 0.29 -12.09 -13.13
N MET A 262 -0.19 -11.24 -12.23
CA MET A 262 -0.74 -11.69 -10.94
C MET A 262 -1.99 -12.56 -11.10
N VAL A 263 -2.79 -12.32 -12.15
CA VAL A 263 -3.98 -13.14 -12.46
C VAL A 263 -3.56 -14.56 -12.76
N ILE A 264 -2.62 -14.74 -13.70
CA ILE A 264 -2.14 -16.06 -14.11
C ILE A 264 -1.41 -16.75 -12.97
N ALA A 265 -0.62 -16.01 -12.19
CA ALA A 265 0.06 -16.50 -11.02
C ALA A 265 -0.91 -17.05 -9.96
N GLY A 266 -1.97 -16.29 -9.64
CA GLY A 266 -2.98 -16.74 -8.68
C GLY A 266 -3.75 -17.96 -9.17
N VAL A 267 -4.09 -18.02 -10.47
CA VAL A 267 -4.70 -19.21 -11.09
C VAL A 267 -3.78 -20.42 -10.99
N ALA A 268 -2.47 -20.27 -11.26
CA ALA A 268 -1.51 -21.35 -11.15
C ALA A 268 -1.45 -21.93 -9.71
N GLY A 269 -1.46 -21.06 -8.69
CA GLY A 269 -1.53 -21.48 -7.30
C GLY A 269 -2.82 -22.26 -6.98
N LEU A 270 -3.98 -21.78 -7.45
CA LEU A 270 -5.26 -22.47 -7.31
C LEU A 270 -5.24 -23.85 -7.98
N ILE A 271 -4.70 -23.94 -9.19
CA ILE A 271 -4.55 -25.19 -9.93
C ILE A 271 -3.73 -26.19 -9.11
N VAL A 272 -2.61 -25.82 -8.54
CA VAL A 272 -1.78 -26.69 -7.69
C VAL A 272 -2.57 -27.20 -6.48
N LEU A 273 -3.34 -26.33 -5.79
CA LEU A 273 -4.14 -26.73 -4.64
C LEU A 273 -5.28 -27.70 -5.01
N VAL A 274 -5.89 -27.52 -6.17
CA VAL A 274 -6.93 -28.42 -6.67
C VAL A 274 -6.33 -29.77 -7.08
N PHE A 275 -5.25 -29.79 -7.87
CA PHE A 275 -4.61 -31.03 -8.32
C PHE A 275 -3.95 -31.81 -7.19
N SER A 276 -3.48 -31.15 -6.14
CA SER A 276 -2.99 -31.82 -4.94
C SER A 276 -4.13 -32.41 -4.08
N GLY A 277 -5.39 -32.14 -4.40
CA GLY A 277 -6.52 -32.60 -3.60
C GLY A 277 -6.73 -31.86 -2.28
N SER A 278 -5.93 -30.81 -2.00
CA SER A 278 -6.09 -29.96 -0.82
C SER A 278 -7.39 -29.12 -0.90
N VAL A 279 -7.86 -28.87 -2.11
CA VAL A 279 -9.13 -28.23 -2.43
C VAL A 279 -9.89 -29.11 -3.42
N ARG A 280 -11.17 -29.37 -3.14
CA ARG A 280 -12.03 -30.15 -4.04
C ARG A 280 -12.45 -29.28 -5.23
N PHE A 281 -12.39 -29.81 -6.45
CA PHE A 281 -12.78 -29.11 -7.66
C PHE A 281 -14.22 -28.54 -7.56
N LYS A 282 -15.14 -29.29 -6.95
CA LYS A 282 -16.54 -28.83 -6.73
C LYS A 282 -16.66 -27.59 -5.84
N GLU A 283 -15.63 -27.27 -5.07
CA GLU A 283 -15.62 -26.12 -4.16
C GLU A 283 -14.97 -24.89 -4.81
N SER A 284 -14.42 -25.00 -6.01
CA SER A 284 -13.66 -23.92 -6.68
C SER A 284 -14.51 -22.69 -6.91
N ASP A 285 -15.78 -22.84 -7.30
CA ASP A 285 -16.71 -21.74 -7.53
C ASP A 285 -17.02 -20.97 -6.24
N ALA A 286 -17.26 -21.69 -5.15
CA ALA A 286 -17.50 -21.09 -3.84
C ALA A 286 -16.25 -20.34 -3.33
N LEU A 287 -15.06 -20.91 -3.54
CA LEU A 287 -13.79 -20.27 -3.16
C LEU A 287 -13.51 -19.00 -3.95
N LEU A 288 -13.77 -19.02 -5.27
CA LEU A 288 -13.66 -17.83 -6.11
C LEU A 288 -14.61 -16.72 -5.62
N THR A 289 -15.86 -17.10 -5.38
CA THR A 289 -16.90 -16.16 -4.91
C THR A 289 -16.51 -15.55 -3.55
N GLU A 290 -16.03 -16.36 -2.62
CA GLU A 290 -15.62 -15.90 -1.29
C GLU A 290 -14.37 -15.01 -1.36
N GLY A 291 -13.38 -15.39 -2.16
CA GLY A 291 -12.19 -14.58 -2.40
C GLY A 291 -12.50 -13.24 -3.05
N MET A 292 -13.40 -13.23 -4.05
CA MET A 292 -13.89 -11.98 -4.65
C MET A 292 -14.58 -11.08 -3.63
N LYS A 293 -15.46 -11.64 -2.77
CA LYS A 293 -16.12 -10.87 -1.70
C LYS A 293 -15.12 -10.27 -0.72
N MET A 294 -14.11 -11.03 -0.33
CA MET A 294 -13.06 -10.58 0.58
C MET A 294 -12.28 -9.41 0.01
N MET A 295 -12.00 -9.40 -1.29
CA MET A 295 -11.19 -8.39 -1.97
C MET A 295 -12.00 -7.29 -2.66
N ALA A 296 -13.34 -7.38 -2.68
CA ALA A 296 -14.20 -6.46 -3.42
C ALA A 296 -13.97 -4.99 -3.03
N PHE A 297 -13.86 -4.70 -1.72
CA PHE A 297 -13.61 -3.35 -1.25
C PHE A 297 -12.36 -2.74 -1.88
N ILE A 298 -11.24 -3.47 -1.84
CA ILE A 298 -9.96 -3.00 -2.39
C ILE A 298 -10.06 -2.83 -3.91
N GLY A 299 -10.58 -3.84 -4.60
CA GLY A 299 -10.75 -3.79 -6.05
C GLY A 299 -11.57 -2.60 -6.52
N PHE A 300 -12.71 -2.31 -5.88
CA PHE A 300 -13.54 -1.15 -6.22
C PHE A 300 -12.88 0.19 -5.89
N VAL A 301 -12.14 0.27 -4.79
CA VAL A 301 -11.36 1.50 -4.47
C VAL A 301 -10.32 1.76 -5.55
N MET A 302 -9.56 0.73 -5.97
CA MET A 302 -8.53 0.87 -7.01
C MET A 302 -9.12 1.29 -8.38
N ILE A 303 -10.24 0.70 -8.77
CA ILE A 303 -10.95 1.09 -10.01
C ILE A 303 -11.38 2.56 -9.92
N ALA A 304 -12.03 2.97 -8.83
CA ALA A 304 -12.49 4.35 -8.66
C ALA A 304 -11.32 5.35 -8.58
N ALA A 305 -10.20 4.96 -7.93
CA ALA A 305 -9.00 5.77 -7.86
C ALA A 305 -8.36 6.00 -9.24
N SER A 306 -8.38 4.98 -10.09
CA SER A 306 -7.89 5.08 -11.48
C SER A 306 -8.74 6.04 -12.31
N GLY A 307 -10.07 5.98 -12.19
CA GLY A 307 -10.96 6.96 -12.81
C GLY A 307 -10.74 8.38 -12.30
N PHE A 308 -10.57 8.55 -10.98
CA PHE A 308 -10.21 9.85 -10.38
C PHE A 308 -8.88 10.38 -10.94
N ALA A 309 -7.85 9.55 -10.98
CA ALA A 309 -6.53 9.95 -11.47
C ALA A 309 -6.58 10.39 -12.94
N GLU A 310 -7.36 9.69 -13.78
CA GLU A 310 -7.50 10.05 -15.20
C GLU A 310 -8.20 11.40 -15.38
N VAL A 311 -9.25 11.69 -14.61
CA VAL A 311 -9.88 13.01 -14.60
C VAL A 311 -8.87 14.09 -14.17
N MET A 312 -8.07 13.84 -13.14
CA MET A 312 -7.06 14.81 -12.69
C MET A 312 -6.02 15.10 -13.77
N ARG A 313 -5.59 14.08 -14.52
CA ARG A 313 -4.66 14.26 -15.64
C ARG A 313 -5.32 15.05 -16.78
N ALA A 314 -6.54 14.70 -17.17
CA ALA A 314 -7.25 15.33 -18.27
C ALA A 314 -7.57 16.81 -18.05
N THR A 315 -7.63 17.29 -16.80
CA THR A 315 -7.82 18.72 -16.52
C THR A 315 -6.61 19.58 -16.89
N GLY A 316 -5.38 19.01 -16.92
CA GLY A 316 -4.13 19.78 -17.09
C GLY A 316 -3.78 20.68 -15.89
N ASP A 317 -4.56 20.60 -14.83
CA ASP A 317 -4.38 21.47 -13.65
C ASP A 317 -3.19 21.06 -12.77
N VAL A 318 -2.64 19.85 -12.99
CA VAL A 318 -1.39 19.41 -12.30
C VAL A 318 -0.23 20.27 -12.76
N GLU A 319 -0.07 20.43 -14.07
CA GLU A 319 0.94 21.29 -14.70
C GLU A 319 0.78 22.74 -14.27
N GLN A 320 -0.45 23.24 -14.27
CA GLN A 320 -0.75 24.60 -13.82
C GLN A 320 -0.44 24.81 -12.33
N LEU A 321 -0.66 23.80 -11.49
CA LEU A 321 -0.33 23.86 -10.05
C LEU A 321 1.18 24.05 -9.87
N VAL A 322 1.99 23.27 -10.57
CA VAL A 322 3.45 23.36 -10.51
C VAL A 322 3.95 24.70 -11.04
N GLN A 323 3.47 25.13 -12.23
CA GLN A 323 3.87 26.41 -12.82
C GLN A 323 3.51 27.60 -11.92
N SER A 324 2.31 27.58 -11.32
CA SER A 324 1.89 28.64 -10.41
C SER A 324 2.74 28.66 -9.13
N SER A 325 3.14 27.49 -8.64
CA SER A 325 3.98 27.39 -7.44
C SER A 325 5.42 27.86 -7.69
N ALA A 326 5.93 27.74 -8.92
CA ALA A 326 7.27 28.22 -9.28
C ALA A 326 7.46 29.71 -8.97
N ALA A 327 6.41 30.53 -9.20
CA ALA A 327 6.45 31.96 -8.88
C ALA A 327 6.58 32.25 -7.36
N TRP A 328 6.17 31.31 -6.50
CA TRP A 328 6.25 31.44 -5.04
C TRP A 328 7.58 30.93 -4.47
N MET A 329 8.28 30.08 -5.22
CA MET A 329 9.57 29.49 -4.80
C MET A 329 10.72 30.48 -4.83
N GLY A 330 10.69 31.47 -5.73
CA GLY A 330 11.79 32.44 -5.92
C GLY A 330 13.12 31.73 -6.11
N ASP A 331 14.22 32.34 -5.64
CA ASP A 331 15.59 31.77 -5.75
C ASP A 331 15.96 30.86 -4.55
N SER A 332 15.02 30.57 -3.66
CA SER A 332 15.30 29.78 -2.45
C SER A 332 15.17 28.28 -2.72
N LYS A 333 16.30 27.56 -2.84
CA LYS A 333 16.32 26.09 -2.94
C LYS A 333 15.54 25.40 -1.82
N SER A 334 15.65 25.92 -0.60
CA SER A 334 14.99 25.36 0.58
C SER A 334 13.47 25.47 0.47
N LEU A 335 12.96 26.61 0.03
CA LEU A 335 11.52 26.80 -0.17
C LEU A 335 11.02 25.97 -1.36
N ALA A 336 11.79 25.91 -2.44
CA ALA A 336 11.47 25.08 -3.59
C ALA A 336 11.35 23.59 -3.24
N ALA A 337 12.33 23.05 -2.49
CA ALA A 337 12.32 21.66 -2.07
C ALA A 337 11.05 21.30 -1.25
N ILE A 338 10.71 22.13 -0.26
CA ILE A 338 9.51 21.87 0.56
C ILE A 338 8.21 21.99 -0.25
N MET A 339 8.13 22.98 -1.14
CA MET A 339 6.97 23.16 -2.03
C MET A 339 6.80 21.97 -2.99
N MET A 340 7.89 21.48 -3.61
CA MET A 340 7.87 20.33 -4.49
C MET A 340 7.42 19.05 -3.74
N ILE A 341 7.90 18.84 -2.52
CA ILE A 341 7.45 17.70 -1.69
C ILE A 341 5.96 17.82 -1.36
N LEU A 342 5.47 19.00 -0.98
CA LEU A 342 4.06 19.21 -0.67
C LEU A 342 3.13 19.07 -1.89
N ILE A 343 3.59 19.51 -3.07
CA ILE A 343 2.89 19.29 -4.33
C ILE A 343 2.91 17.81 -4.69
N GLY A 344 4.05 17.14 -4.53
CA GLY A 344 4.16 15.70 -4.71
C GLY A 344 3.19 14.94 -3.78
N LEU A 345 3.08 15.35 -2.52
CA LEU A 345 2.10 14.79 -1.57
C LEU A 345 0.67 14.92 -2.10
N LEU A 346 0.29 16.10 -2.56
CA LEU A 346 -1.06 16.32 -3.11
C LEU A 346 -1.34 15.45 -4.34
N ILE A 347 -0.38 15.38 -5.26
CA ILE A 347 -0.52 14.59 -6.49
C ILE A 347 -0.61 13.11 -6.14
N THR A 348 0.31 12.60 -5.30
CA THR A 348 0.34 11.18 -4.91
C THR A 348 -0.89 10.78 -4.11
N MET A 349 -1.38 11.62 -3.21
CA MET A 349 -2.64 11.40 -2.48
C MET A 349 -3.84 11.31 -3.41
N GLY A 350 -3.83 12.07 -4.53
CA GLY A 350 -4.88 12.05 -5.53
C GLY A 350 -4.80 10.84 -6.46
N ILE A 351 -3.60 10.52 -6.96
CA ILE A 351 -3.38 9.41 -7.90
C ILE A 351 -3.38 8.04 -7.19
N GLY A 352 -2.95 7.99 -5.92
CA GLY A 352 -2.94 6.78 -5.12
C GLY A 352 -1.83 5.78 -5.47
N SER A 353 -0.88 6.16 -6.33
CA SER A 353 0.22 5.30 -6.78
C SER A 353 1.51 6.08 -6.97
N SER A 354 2.56 5.68 -6.25
CA SER A 354 3.90 6.27 -6.38
C SER A 354 4.47 6.11 -7.80
N PHE A 355 4.26 4.95 -8.41
CA PHE A 355 4.79 4.65 -9.75
C PHE A 355 4.14 5.50 -10.86
N ALA A 356 2.84 5.76 -10.76
CA ALA A 356 2.14 6.61 -11.71
C ALA A 356 2.43 8.10 -11.49
N THR A 357 2.81 8.48 -10.28
CA THR A 357 3.09 9.88 -9.92
C THR A 357 4.49 10.31 -10.35
N VAL A 358 5.51 9.45 -10.23
CA VAL A 358 6.91 9.81 -10.53
C VAL A 358 7.10 10.37 -11.93
N PRO A 359 6.58 9.79 -13.03
CA PRO A 359 6.74 10.37 -14.36
C PRO A 359 6.20 11.80 -14.47
N ILE A 360 5.07 12.07 -13.84
CA ILE A 360 4.42 13.38 -13.86
C ILE A 360 5.27 14.42 -13.12
N ILE A 361 5.66 14.09 -11.89
CA ILE A 361 6.45 15.03 -11.08
C ILE A 361 7.85 15.23 -11.63
N ALA A 362 8.47 14.19 -12.20
CA ALA A 362 9.79 14.30 -12.80
C ALA A 362 9.79 15.24 -14.01
N ALA A 363 8.79 15.14 -14.90
CA ALA A 363 8.65 16.02 -16.06
C ALA A 363 8.59 17.50 -15.69
N LEU A 364 8.04 17.81 -14.49
CA LEU A 364 7.86 19.16 -14.00
C LEU A 364 9.02 19.62 -13.11
N PHE A 365 9.47 18.76 -12.19
CA PHE A 365 10.43 19.15 -11.16
C PHE A 365 11.87 19.05 -11.63
N VAL A 366 12.23 18.11 -12.53
CA VAL A 366 13.63 17.97 -13.00
C VAL A 366 14.13 19.24 -13.71
N PRO A 367 13.41 19.84 -14.67
CA PRO A 367 13.82 21.12 -15.26
C PRO A 367 13.92 22.24 -14.21
N MET A 368 13.02 22.28 -13.23
CA MET A 368 13.06 23.27 -12.16
C MET A 368 14.27 23.08 -11.25
N CYS A 369 14.58 21.84 -10.87
CA CYS A 369 15.77 21.51 -10.09
C CYS A 369 17.06 21.91 -10.82
N ALA A 370 17.14 21.63 -12.13
CA ALA A 370 18.26 22.03 -12.95
C ALA A 370 18.42 23.57 -13.01
N ALA A 371 17.34 24.31 -13.25
CA ALA A 371 17.33 25.75 -13.28
C ALA A 371 17.75 26.39 -11.95
N MET A 372 17.36 25.79 -10.82
CA MET A 372 17.70 26.24 -9.48
C MET A 372 19.07 25.71 -8.99
N GLY A 373 19.77 24.91 -9.79
CA GLY A 373 21.10 24.39 -9.47
C GLY A 373 21.12 23.33 -8.35
N PHE A 374 20.07 22.51 -8.23
CA PHE A 374 20.14 21.30 -7.42
C PHE A 374 21.10 20.29 -8.03
N SER A 375 21.80 19.53 -7.19
CA SER A 375 22.61 18.42 -7.65
C SER A 375 21.75 17.27 -8.20
N PRO A 376 22.26 16.37 -9.05
CA PRO A 376 21.53 15.17 -9.45
C PRO A 376 21.09 14.32 -8.26
N LEU A 377 21.93 14.19 -7.22
CA LEU A 377 21.62 13.42 -6.02
C LEU A 377 20.50 14.05 -5.20
N ALA A 378 20.53 15.38 -5.02
CA ALA A 378 19.44 16.13 -4.39
C ALA A 378 18.13 15.99 -5.16
N THR A 379 18.20 16.04 -6.50
CA THR A 379 17.03 15.88 -7.38
C THR A 379 16.47 14.46 -7.30
N LEU A 380 17.32 13.42 -7.29
CA LEU A 380 16.88 12.02 -7.04
C LEU A 380 16.12 11.91 -5.72
N SER A 381 16.68 12.48 -4.64
CA SER A 381 16.01 12.45 -3.33
C SER A 381 14.67 13.19 -3.35
N LEU A 382 14.61 14.32 -4.02
CA LEU A 382 13.39 15.13 -4.13
C LEU A 382 12.30 14.40 -4.91
N ILE A 383 12.63 13.90 -6.12
CA ILE A 383 11.68 13.18 -6.97
C ILE A 383 11.24 11.87 -6.30
N GLY A 384 12.19 11.10 -5.76
CA GLY A 384 11.89 9.85 -5.07
C GLY A 384 11.02 10.07 -3.82
N THR A 385 11.30 11.11 -3.02
CA THR A 385 10.48 11.46 -1.86
C THR A 385 9.11 11.96 -2.28
N ALA A 386 9.02 12.88 -3.26
CA ALA A 386 7.76 13.42 -3.75
C ALA A 386 6.87 12.36 -4.41
N GLY A 387 7.48 11.34 -5.03
CA GLY A 387 6.76 10.19 -5.59
C GLY A 387 6.27 9.20 -4.52
N ALA A 388 7.08 8.97 -3.48
CA ALA A 388 6.73 8.02 -2.41
C ALA A 388 5.83 8.62 -1.32
N ILE A 389 5.91 9.93 -1.08
CA ILE A 389 5.10 10.61 -0.07
C ILE A 389 3.62 10.56 -0.46
N GLY A 390 2.76 10.33 0.51
CA GLY A 390 1.33 10.19 0.28
C GLY A 390 0.89 8.73 0.05
N ASP A 391 1.81 7.84 -0.32
CA ASP A 391 1.51 6.40 -0.41
C ASP A 391 1.07 5.86 0.96
N ALA A 392 1.82 6.16 2.02
CA ALA A 392 1.31 6.03 3.37
C ALA A 392 0.23 7.08 3.66
N GLY A 393 -0.94 6.65 4.05
CA GLY A 393 -2.05 7.52 4.44
C GLY A 393 -3.05 7.86 3.34
N ALA A 394 -2.74 7.62 2.07
CA ALA A 394 -3.74 7.78 1.01
C ALA A 394 -4.84 6.72 1.13
N PRO A 395 -6.12 7.13 1.04
CA PRO A 395 -7.23 6.19 1.14
C PRO A 395 -7.29 5.15 0.02
N ALA A 396 -6.62 5.40 -1.09
CA ALA A 396 -6.62 4.55 -2.28
C ALA A 396 -5.25 3.91 -2.57
N SER A 397 -4.31 3.96 -1.62
CA SER A 397 -2.99 3.33 -1.79
C SER A 397 -2.99 1.86 -1.35
N ASP A 398 -2.24 1.03 -2.07
CA ASP A 398 -1.96 -0.36 -1.70
C ASP A 398 -1.32 -0.47 -0.31
N SER A 399 -0.46 0.48 0.05
CA SER A 399 0.23 0.53 1.34
C SER A 399 -0.71 0.77 2.54
N THR A 400 -1.94 1.20 2.30
CA THR A 400 -3.00 1.36 3.32
C THR A 400 -4.13 0.34 3.18
N LEU A 401 -4.50 0.01 1.95
CA LEU A 401 -5.56 -0.97 1.67
C LEU A 401 -5.15 -2.38 2.06
N GLY A 402 -3.91 -2.78 1.77
CA GLY A 402 -3.36 -4.08 2.15
C GLY A 402 -3.43 -4.33 3.67
N PRO A 403 -2.81 -3.48 4.51
CA PRO A 403 -2.94 -3.55 5.96
C PRO A 403 -4.38 -3.59 6.45
N THR A 404 -5.26 -2.75 5.88
CA THR A 404 -6.67 -2.72 6.25
C THR A 404 -7.36 -4.04 5.95
N ALA A 405 -7.11 -4.66 4.79
CA ALA A 405 -7.72 -5.93 4.41
C ALA A 405 -7.45 -7.03 5.43
N GLY A 406 -6.18 -7.14 5.89
CA GLY A 406 -5.83 -8.11 6.92
C GLY A 406 -6.39 -7.76 8.31
N LEU A 407 -6.26 -6.50 8.74
CA LEU A 407 -6.62 -6.06 10.09
C LEU A 407 -8.13 -5.91 10.32
N ASN A 408 -8.91 -5.75 9.25
CA ASN A 408 -10.36 -5.60 9.31
C ASN A 408 -11.12 -6.91 9.07
N ALA A 409 -10.46 -8.06 9.07
CA ALA A 409 -11.11 -9.35 8.81
C ALA A 409 -12.26 -9.68 9.79
N ASP A 410 -12.27 -9.09 10.98
CA ASP A 410 -13.34 -9.21 11.98
C ASP A 410 -14.25 -7.97 12.08
N GLY A 411 -14.13 -7.01 11.17
CA GLY A 411 -14.94 -5.80 11.12
C GLY A 411 -14.67 -4.78 12.23
N GLN A 412 -13.51 -4.82 12.89
CA GLN A 412 -13.18 -3.95 14.02
C GLN A 412 -12.02 -2.97 13.73
N HIS A 413 -11.66 -2.77 12.47
CA HIS A 413 -10.58 -1.87 12.05
C HIS A 413 -11.06 -0.93 10.94
N ASN A 414 -11.11 0.35 11.22
CA ASN A 414 -11.57 1.34 10.26
C ASN A 414 -10.42 1.76 9.34
N HIS A 415 -10.63 1.67 8.02
CA HIS A 415 -9.62 1.99 7.01
C HIS A 415 -9.01 3.40 7.20
N ILE A 416 -9.85 4.41 7.30
CA ILE A 416 -9.40 5.80 7.39
C ILE A 416 -8.77 6.07 8.76
N TRP A 417 -9.49 5.77 9.85
CA TRP A 417 -9.10 6.20 11.19
C TRP A 417 -8.09 5.28 11.88
N ASP A 418 -8.02 4.01 11.48
CA ASP A 418 -7.09 3.05 12.09
C ASP A 418 -5.92 2.68 11.18
N THR A 419 -5.95 3.03 9.86
CA THR A 419 -4.80 2.86 8.94
C THR A 419 -4.35 4.18 8.35
N CYS A 420 -5.19 4.88 7.56
CA CYS A 420 -4.75 6.06 6.78
C CYS A 420 -4.26 7.20 7.67
N VAL A 421 -5.04 7.63 8.65
CA VAL A 421 -4.64 8.73 9.56
C VAL A 421 -3.39 8.39 10.37
N PRO A 422 -3.27 7.20 11.02
CA PRO A 422 -2.06 6.80 11.72
C PRO A 422 -0.82 6.83 10.83
N THR A 423 -0.88 6.24 9.65
CA THR A 423 0.27 6.14 8.76
C THR A 423 0.61 7.48 8.12
N PHE A 424 -0.39 8.32 7.79
CA PHE A 424 -0.16 9.68 7.33
C PHE A 424 0.67 10.51 8.31
N ILE A 425 0.23 10.57 9.58
CA ILE A 425 0.89 11.39 10.59
C ILE A 425 2.31 10.90 10.86
N HIS A 426 2.50 9.58 10.98
CA HIS A 426 3.78 9.03 11.40
C HIS A 426 4.78 8.84 10.26
N PHE A 427 4.36 8.89 8.99
CA PHE A 427 5.27 8.71 7.86
C PHE A 427 5.39 9.93 6.96
N ASN A 428 4.29 10.58 6.59
CA ASN A 428 4.37 11.72 5.68
C ASN A 428 5.00 12.95 6.34
N ILE A 429 4.73 13.21 7.63
CA ILE A 429 5.38 14.33 8.33
C ILE A 429 6.91 14.13 8.40
N PRO A 430 7.44 12.99 8.84
CA PRO A 430 8.88 12.74 8.76
C PRO A 430 9.42 12.76 7.33
N LEU A 431 8.70 12.22 6.34
CA LEU A 431 9.14 12.25 4.94
C LEU A 431 9.27 13.68 4.40
N ILE A 432 8.36 14.59 4.78
CA ILE A 432 8.49 16.02 4.43
C ILE A 432 9.78 16.59 5.02
N ILE A 433 10.02 16.36 6.31
CA ILE A 433 11.16 16.94 7.03
C ILE A 433 12.49 16.36 6.50
N PHE A 434 12.60 15.03 6.45
CA PHE A 434 13.85 14.37 6.07
C PHE A 434 14.10 14.41 4.56
N GLY A 435 13.06 14.40 3.72
CA GLY A 435 13.18 14.64 2.29
C GLY A 435 13.63 16.07 1.98
N TRP A 436 13.09 17.05 2.70
CA TRP A 436 13.57 18.43 2.61
C TRP A 436 15.02 18.57 3.05
N ILE A 437 15.41 17.97 4.18
CA ILE A 437 16.82 17.98 4.64
C ILE A 437 17.70 17.35 3.56
N ALA A 438 17.34 16.18 3.03
CA ALA A 438 18.09 15.51 1.97
C ALA A 438 18.26 16.41 0.73
N ALA A 439 17.18 17.01 0.25
CA ALA A 439 17.21 17.88 -0.92
C ALA A 439 18.08 19.14 -0.75
N VAL A 440 18.25 19.62 0.48
CA VAL A 440 19.07 20.82 0.75
C VAL A 440 20.53 20.47 1.08
N THR A 441 20.80 19.26 1.58
CA THR A 441 22.14 18.86 2.02
C THR A 441 22.93 18.05 0.98
N LEU A 442 22.26 17.39 0.04
CA LEU A 442 22.88 16.64 -1.05
C LEU A 442 23.10 17.53 -2.27
#